data_0d2e9cd1d4d21aad0bd473672abbddc8
#
_entry.id   0d2e9cd1d4d21aad0bd473672abbddc8
#
_cell.length_a   1.000
_cell.length_b   1.000
_cell.length_c   1.000
_cell.angle_alpha   90.00
_cell.angle_beta   90.00
_cell.angle_gamma   90.00
#
_symmetry.space_group_name_H-M   'P 1'
#
loop_
_entity.id
_entity.type
_entity.pdbx_description
1 polymer ?
#
loop_
_entity_poly.entity_id
_entity_poly.type
_entity_poly.pdbx_seq_one_letter_code
_entity_poly.pdbx_strand_id
1 'polypeptide(L)'
;MSVSIRAGGSSRDVNSVVRLHRRVYAGEYGLARSFGRDVARRLAELRRGGWPGPGEGLWLAELGDSVVGSITLNRVGGGMGRLGHLVLMPEARGSGAGRRLVEQVLEAARAAAYERLELATFSDLSAAGSLYRSVGFVNVSTERTVRWGRRMEWQLYELEL
;
A
#
# COMPACT_ATOMS: atom_id res chain seq x y z
N MET A 1 -16.99 -15.32 7.84
CA MET A 1 -17.21 -13.89 7.52
C MET A 1 -16.41 -13.49 6.29
N SER A 2 -17.02 -12.70 5.45
CA SER A 2 -16.35 -12.17 4.26
C SER A 2 -15.63 -10.87 4.56
N VAL A 3 -14.58 -10.59 3.79
CA VAL A 3 -13.85 -9.32 3.88
C VAL A 3 -14.58 -8.27 3.06
N SER A 4 -14.83 -7.11 3.64
CA SER A 4 -15.39 -5.94 2.97
C SER A 4 -14.34 -4.86 2.77
N ILE A 5 -14.51 -4.02 1.75
CA ILE A 5 -13.61 -2.90 1.45
C ILE A 5 -14.39 -1.60 1.66
N ARG A 6 -13.80 -0.64 2.37
CA ARG A 6 -14.37 0.70 2.52
C ARG A 6 -13.33 1.79 2.33
N ALA A 7 -13.79 2.94 1.90
CA ALA A 7 -12.96 4.14 1.90
C ALA A 7 -12.73 4.62 3.34
N GLY A 8 -11.54 5.11 3.61
CA GLY A 8 -11.13 5.65 4.90
C GLY A 8 -10.52 7.05 4.77
N GLY A 9 -9.93 7.54 5.84
CA GLY A 9 -9.24 8.82 5.86
C GLY A 9 -9.20 9.52 7.21
N SER A 10 -9.86 8.96 8.23
CA SER A 10 -9.79 9.51 9.59
C SER A 10 -8.42 9.24 10.24
N SER A 11 -8.11 9.97 11.31
CA SER A 11 -6.92 9.69 12.11
C SER A 11 -6.91 8.26 12.65
N ARG A 12 -8.07 7.74 13.02
CA ARG A 12 -8.21 6.36 13.48
C ARG A 12 -7.85 5.37 12.37
N ASP A 13 -8.28 5.63 11.14
CA ASP A 13 -7.96 4.79 9.99
C ASP A 13 -6.46 4.80 9.72
N VAL A 14 -5.83 5.96 9.75
CA VAL A 14 -4.37 6.08 9.57
C VAL A 14 -3.61 5.32 10.66
N ASN A 15 -4.05 5.41 11.91
CA ASN A 15 -3.45 4.66 13.02
C ASN A 15 -3.60 3.14 12.81
N SER A 16 -4.71 2.70 12.24
CA SER A 16 -4.90 1.28 11.88
C SER A 16 -3.89 0.83 10.83
N VAL A 17 -3.63 1.64 9.81
CA VAL A 17 -2.63 1.35 8.78
C VAL A 17 -1.24 1.18 9.40
N VAL A 18 -0.83 2.09 10.26
CA VAL A 18 0.47 2.00 10.96
C VAL A 18 0.58 0.72 11.78
N ARG A 19 -0.47 0.40 12.54
CA ARG A 19 -0.50 -0.80 13.38
C ARG A 19 -0.41 -2.08 12.56
N LEU A 20 -1.12 -2.17 11.45
CA LEU A 20 -1.05 -3.31 10.53
C LEU A 20 0.36 -3.51 9.99
N HIS A 21 0.99 -2.42 9.54
CA HIS A 21 2.34 -2.49 8.99
C HIS A 21 3.36 -2.94 10.04
N ARG A 22 3.30 -2.39 11.25
CA ARG A 22 4.17 -2.83 12.34
C ARG A 22 4.02 -4.31 12.62
N ARG A 23 2.78 -4.77 12.70
CA ARG A 23 2.50 -6.15 13.08
C ARG A 23 2.95 -7.15 12.02
N VAL A 24 2.60 -6.91 10.76
CA VAL A 24 2.94 -7.81 9.66
C VAL A 24 4.43 -7.79 9.36
N TYR A 25 5.02 -6.62 9.17
CA TYR A 25 6.40 -6.53 8.69
C TYR A 25 7.43 -6.88 9.77
N ALA A 26 7.19 -6.55 11.02
CA ALA A 26 8.06 -6.99 12.10
C ALA A 26 7.94 -8.50 12.35
N GLY A 27 6.70 -9.02 12.37
CA GLY A 27 6.43 -10.42 12.67
C GLY A 27 6.82 -11.39 11.57
N GLU A 28 6.55 -11.04 10.30
CA GLU A 28 6.76 -11.97 9.18
C GLU A 28 8.06 -11.72 8.42
N TYR A 29 8.55 -10.48 8.40
CA TYR A 29 9.73 -10.10 7.60
C TYR A 29 10.91 -9.64 8.45
N GLY A 30 10.76 -9.59 9.77
CA GLY A 30 11.84 -9.24 10.68
C GLY A 30 12.36 -7.81 10.53
N LEU A 31 11.53 -6.87 10.05
CA LEU A 31 11.95 -5.49 9.89
C LEU A 31 12.04 -4.79 11.26
N ALA A 32 13.06 -3.96 11.41
CA ALA A 32 13.29 -3.20 12.64
C ALA A 32 12.15 -2.22 12.94
N ARG A 33 12.06 -1.76 14.20
CA ARG A 33 11.06 -0.78 14.64
C ARG A 33 11.06 0.51 13.84
N SER A 34 12.19 0.87 13.25
CA SER A 34 12.31 2.03 12.36
C SER A 34 11.37 1.96 11.15
N PHE A 35 11.02 0.77 10.68
CA PHE A 35 10.03 0.61 9.61
C PHE A 35 8.69 1.21 10.01
N GLY A 36 8.15 0.83 11.16
CA GLY A 36 6.88 1.36 11.66
C GLY A 36 6.91 2.87 11.88
N ARG A 37 8.05 3.40 12.36
CA ARG A 37 8.24 4.85 12.50
C ARG A 37 8.24 5.56 11.16
N ASP A 38 8.86 4.96 10.13
CA ASP A 38 8.89 5.52 8.79
C ASP A 38 7.50 5.53 8.15
N VAL A 39 6.72 4.46 8.32
CA VAL A 39 5.32 4.40 7.88
C VAL A 39 4.50 5.50 8.55
N ALA A 40 4.60 5.63 9.87
CA ALA A 40 3.88 6.64 10.64
C ALA A 40 4.26 8.06 10.19
N ARG A 41 5.56 8.33 10.02
CA ARG A 41 6.05 9.63 9.56
C ARG A 41 5.54 9.96 8.17
N ARG A 42 5.62 9.01 7.25
CA ARG A 42 5.17 9.23 5.87
C ARG A 42 3.68 9.55 5.79
N LEU A 43 2.86 8.82 6.52
CA LEU A 43 1.42 9.08 6.55
C LEU A 43 1.10 10.43 7.22
N ALA A 44 1.83 10.80 8.28
CA ALA A 44 1.68 12.10 8.91
C ALA A 44 2.05 13.24 7.95
N GLU A 45 3.11 13.09 7.18
CA GLU A 45 3.52 14.06 6.15
C GLU A 45 2.45 14.23 5.08
N LEU A 46 1.90 13.13 4.57
CA LEU A 46 0.80 13.16 3.60
C LEU A 46 -0.41 13.91 4.17
N ARG A 47 -0.80 13.61 5.40
CA ARG A 47 -1.94 14.27 6.04
C ARG A 47 -1.73 15.76 6.23
N ARG A 48 -0.53 16.19 6.61
CA ARG A 48 -0.20 17.62 6.70
C ARG A 48 -0.34 18.34 5.37
N GLY A 49 -0.11 17.63 4.27
CA GLY A 49 -0.31 18.14 2.91
C GLY A 49 -1.74 18.08 2.39
N GLY A 50 -2.70 17.62 3.22
CA GLY A 50 -4.11 17.55 2.84
C GLY A 50 -4.56 16.19 2.27
N TRP A 51 -3.71 15.17 2.35
CA TRP A 51 -4.06 13.82 1.90
C TRP A 51 -5.04 13.14 2.89
N PRO A 52 -6.03 12.36 2.41
CA PRO A 52 -6.38 12.20 1.01
C PRO A 52 -7.21 13.38 0.49
N GLY A 53 -6.74 14.00 -0.58
CA GLY A 53 -7.45 15.04 -1.31
C GLY A 53 -8.14 14.49 -2.56
N PRO A 54 -8.62 15.37 -3.46
CA PRO A 54 -9.25 14.95 -4.70
C PRO A 54 -8.32 14.07 -5.54
N GLY A 55 -8.82 12.92 -6.00
CA GLY A 55 -8.03 11.95 -6.76
C GLY A 55 -7.06 11.12 -5.94
N GLU A 56 -7.15 11.19 -4.62
CA GLU A 56 -6.34 10.40 -3.67
C GLU A 56 -7.25 9.55 -2.80
N GLY A 57 -6.68 8.61 -2.03
CA GLY A 57 -7.52 7.81 -1.15
C GLY A 57 -6.75 6.88 -0.23
N LEU A 58 -7.50 6.38 0.73
CA LEU A 58 -7.16 5.29 1.62
C LEU A 58 -8.33 4.33 1.60
N TRP A 59 -8.06 3.05 1.39
CA TRP A 59 -9.09 2.00 1.48
C TRP A 59 -8.65 0.97 2.50
N LEU A 60 -9.62 0.48 3.24
CA LEU A 60 -9.41 -0.50 4.29
C LEU A 60 -10.19 -1.77 3.99
N ALA A 61 -9.56 -2.90 4.29
CA ALA A 61 -10.23 -4.19 4.29
C ALA A 61 -10.65 -4.49 5.73
N GLU A 62 -11.91 -4.89 5.91
CA GLU A 62 -12.47 -5.21 7.22
C GLU A 62 -13.02 -6.62 7.25
N LEU A 63 -12.79 -7.29 8.37
CA LEU A 63 -13.38 -8.59 8.70
C LEU A 63 -14.11 -8.43 10.03
N GLY A 64 -15.45 -8.38 9.96
CA GLY A 64 -16.25 -7.96 11.11
C GLY A 64 -15.91 -6.51 11.46
N ASP A 65 -15.60 -6.26 12.73
CA ASP A 65 -15.23 -4.92 13.22
C ASP A 65 -13.73 -4.65 13.18
N SER A 66 -12.94 -5.57 12.64
CA SER A 66 -11.49 -5.47 12.61
C SER A 66 -10.97 -5.00 11.27
N VAL A 67 -10.06 -4.02 11.25
CA VAL A 67 -9.32 -3.65 10.06
C VAL A 67 -8.21 -4.68 9.85
N VAL A 68 -8.24 -5.35 8.70
CA VAL A 68 -7.32 -6.44 8.37
C VAL A 68 -6.48 -6.19 7.14
N GLY A 69 -6.64 -5.04 6.51
CA GLY A 69 -5.83 -4.67 5.36
C GLY A 69 -5.98 -3.21 4.98
N SER A 70 -5.06 -2.73 4.15
CA SER A 70 -5.07 -1.34 3.68
C SER A 70 -4.40 -1.20 2.33
N ILE A 71 -4.69 -0.07 1.67
CA ILE A 71 -3.97 0.42 0.50
C ILE A 71 -4.16 1.94 0.40
N THR A 72 -3.19 2.64 -0.18
CA THR A 72 -3.26 4.09 -0.35
C THR A 72 -2.98 4.49 -1.79
N LEU A 73 -3.51 5.65 -2.17
CA LEU A 73 -3.18 6.35 -3.41
C LEU A 73 -2.91 7.81 -3.08
N ASN A 74 -1.75 8.31 -3.47
CA ASN A 74 -1.43 9.72 -3.35
C ASN A 74 -0.90 10.27 -4.68
N ARG A 75 -1.12 11.56 -4.88
CA ARG A 75 -0.63 12.30 -6.06
C ARG A 75 0.87 12.58 -5.90
N VAL A 76 1.64 12.32 -6.95
CA VAL A 76 3.07 12.61 -6.96
C VAL A 76 3.35 13.89 -7.76
N GLY A 77 2.56 14.15 -8.80
CA GLY A 77 2.74 15.25 -9.73
C GLY A 77 3.01 14.75 -11.14
N GLY A 78 2.86 15.64 -12.14
CA GLY A 78 3.11 15.28 -13.53
C GLY A 78 2.22 14.17 -14.06
N GLY A 79 0.98 14.07 -13.59
CA GLY A 79 0.06 13.02 -14.01
C GLY A 79 0.33 11.66 -13.36
N MET A 80 1.21 11.59 -12.37
CA MET A 80 1.58 10.35 -11.71
C MET A 80 0.95 10.25 -10.32
N GLY A 81 0.39 9.07 -10.02
CA GLY A 81 -0.02 8.69 -8.68
C GLY A 81 0.88 7.60 -8.10
N ARG A 82 0.88 7.48 -6.80
CA ARG A 82 1.62 6.44 -6.07
C ARG A 82 0.66 5.55 -5.31
N LEU A 83 0.72 4.25 -5.62
CA LEU A 83 0.09 3.21 -4.84
C LEU A 83 1.03 2.84 -3.70
N GLY A 84 0.50 2.72 -2.50
CA GLY A 84 1.32 2.38 -1.34
C GLY A 84 0.55 1.69 -0.24
N HIS A 85 1.27 1.32 0.80
CA HIS A 85 0.72 0.79 2.05
C HIS A 85 -0.24 -0.39 1.86
N LEU A 86 0.05 -1.25 0.87
CA LEU A 86 -0.69 -2.51 0.70
C LEU A 86 -0.23 -3.50 1.75
N VAL A 87 -1.12 -3.88 2.63
CA VAL A 87 -0.88 -4.89 3.65
C VAL A 87 -2.16 -5.66 3.92
N LEU A 88 -2.01 -6.95 4.17
CA LEU A 88 -3.10 -7.82 4.62
C LEU A 88 -2.66 -8.65 5.81
N MET A 89 -3.48 -8.70 6.83
CA MET A 89 -3.31 -9.67 7.92
C MET A 89 -3.50 -11.08 7.39
N PRO A 90 -2.83 -12.10 7.99
CA PRO A 90 -2.94 -13.48 7.52
C PRO A 90 -4.39 -13.97 7.35
N GLU A 91 -5.29 -13.61 8.25
CA GLU A 91 -6.70 -14.03 8.21
C GLU A 91 -7.48 -13.48 7.01
N ALA A 92 -6.98 -12.44 6.35
CA ALA A 92 -7.61 -11.85 5.16
C ALA A 92 -7.01 -12.36 3.85
N ARG A 93 -5.93 -13.12 3.91
CA ARG A 93 -5.24 -13.63 2.70
C ARG A 93 -6.02 -14.77 2.08
N GLY A 94 -5.90 -14.93 0.76
CA GLY A 94 -6.62 -15.95 0.01
C GLY A 94 -8.10 -15.65 -0.20
N SER A 95 -8.59 -14.48 0.23
CA SER A 95 -9.99 -14.05 0.08
C SER A 95 -10.25 -13.19 -1.17
N GLY A 96 -9.20 -12.83 -1.90
CA GLY A 96 -9.28 -11.85 -3.00
C GLY A 96 -9.22 -10.40 -2.53
N ALA A 97 -9.05 -10.14 -1.23
CA ALA A 97 -9.05 -8.79 -0.67
C ALA A 97 -7.90 -7.93 -1.23
N GLY A 98 -6.71 -8.50 -1.42
CA GLY A 98 -5.58 -7.78 -1.99
C GLY A 98 -5.86 -7.27 -3.40
N ARG A 99 -6.41 -8.11 -4.26
CA ARG A 99 -6.83 -7.72 -5.61
C ARG A 99 -7.90 -6.64 -5.57
N ARG A 100 -8.89 -6.78 -4.72
CA ARG A 100 -9.97 -5.79 -4.58
C ARG A 100 -9.44 -4.44 -4.12
N LEU A 101 -8.47 -4.42 -3.21
CA LEU A 101 -7.80 -3.19 -2.78
C LEU A 101 -7.06 -2.52 -3.94
N VAL A 102 -6.28 -3.28 -4.70
CA VAL A 102 -5.56 -2.75 -5.88
C VAL A 102 -6.56 -2.23 -6.93
N GLU A 103 -7.64 -2.95 -7.17
CA GLU A 103 -8.69 -2.52 -8.10
C GLU A 103 -9.34 -1.20 -7.70
N GLN A 104 -9.52 -0.94 -6.39
CA GLN A 104 -10.01 0.36 -5.90
C GLN A 104 -9.06 1.49 -6.29
N VAL A 105 -7.75 1.28 -6.13
CA VAL A 105 -6.75 2.28 -6.52
C VAL A 105 -6.77 2.51 -8.02
N LEU A 106 -6.83 1.45 -8.82
CA LEU A 106 -6.86 1.57 -10.30
C LEU A 106 -8.10 2.32 -10.77
N GLU A 107 -9.25 2.02 -10.20
CA GLU A 107 -10.50 2.71 -10.53
C GLU A 107 -10.42 4.20 -10.17
N ALA A 108 -9.96 4.53 -8.97
CA ALA A 108 -9.79 5.90 -8.53
C ALA A 108 -8.78 6.66 -9.38
N ALA A 109 -7.68 6.02 -9.74
CA ALA A 109 -6.64 6.63 -10.57
C ALA A 109 -7.14 6.94 -11.98
N ARG A 110 -7.90 6.04 -12.57
CA ARG A 110 -8.50 6.27 -13.88
C ARG A 110 -9.54 7.38 -13.84
N ALA A 111 -10.39 7.40 -12.81
CA ALA A 111 -11.40 8.44 -12.62
C ALA A 111 -10.76 9.83 -12.43
N ALA A 112 -9.59 9.88 -11.80
CA ALA A 112 -8.84 11.11 -11.58
C ALA A 112 -7.93 11.49 -12.76
N ALA A 113 -7.96 10.71 -13.85
CA ALA A 113 -7.18 10.92 -15.07
C ALA A 113 -5.65 10.93 -14.85
N TYR A 114 -5.14 10.13 -13.93
CA TYR A 114 -3.71 9.88 -13.85
C TYR A 114 -3.22 9.20 -15.14
N GLU A 115 -2.04 9.59 -15.59
CA GLU A 115 -1.41 8.97 -16.76
C GLU A 115 -0.66 7.70 -16.38
N ARG A 116 -0.09 7.67 -15.18
CA ARG A 116 0.74 6.59 -14.66
C ARG A 116 0.56 6.40 -13.17
N LEU A 117 0.79 5.17 -12.71
CA LEU A 117 0.99 4.84 -11.31
C LEU A 117 2.40 4.29 -11.10
N GLU A 118 2.96 4.57 -9.93
CA GLU A 118 4.18 3.94 -9.46
C GLU A 118 3.96 3.30 -8.09
N LEU A 119 4.82 2.36 -7.74
CA LEU A 119 4.90 1.81 -6.38
C LEU A 119 6.31 1.32 -6.10
N ALA A 120 6.66 1.26 -4.82
CA ALA A 120 7.90 0.66 -4.36
C ALA A 120 7.60 -0.52 -3.45
N THR A 121 8.39 -1.57 -3.57
CA THR A 121 8.24 -2.80 -2.79
C THR A 121 9.61 -3.48 -2.64
N PHE A 122 9.67 -4.59 -1.95
CA PHE A 122 10.87 -5.43 -1.95
C PHE A 122 10.52 -6.87 -2.33
N SER A 123 11.49 -7.58 -2.91
CA SER A 123 11.26 -8.85 -3.60
C SER A 123 10.70 -9.97 -2.73
N ASP A 124 10.93 -9.91 -1.41
CA ASP A 124 10.38 -10.91 -0.47
C ASP A 124 8.85 -10.90 -0.42
N LEU A 125 8.22 -9.77 -0.76
CA LEU A 125 6.77 -9.66 -0.84
C LEU A 125 6.26 -10.26 -2.16
N SER A 126 6.47 -11.56 -2.32
CA SER A 126 6.23 -12.27 -3.58
C SER A 126 4.76 -12.28 -4.01
N ALA A 127 3.84 -12.42 -3.06
CA ALA A 127 2.40 -12.40 -3.35
C ALA A 127 1.95 -11.01 -3.85
N ALA A 128 2.44 -9.95 -3.23
CA ALA A 128 2.16 -8.58 -3.67
C ALA A 128 2.76 -8.33 -5.06
N GLY A 129 4.01 -8.74 -5.29
CA GLY A 129 4.65 -8.63 -6.60
C GLY A 129 3.89 -9.35 -7.70
N SER A 130 3.42 -10.57 -7.44
CA SER A 130 2.59 -11.32 -8.39
C SER A 130 1.28 -10.59 -8.69
N LEU A 131 0.65 -10.03 -7.67
CA LEU A 131 -0.58 -9.26 -7.83
C LEU A 131 -0.34 -8.00 -8.70
N TYR A 132 0.73 -7.25 -8.42
CA TYR A 132 1.07 -6.06 -9.22
C TYR A 132 1.29 -6.41 -10.69
N ARG A 133 2.08 -7.45 -10.96
CA ARG A 133 2.31 -7.90 -12.34
C ARG A 133 1.02 -8.36 -13.01
N SER A 134 0.14 -9.04 -12.28
CA SER A 134 -1.11 -9.54 -12.84
C SER A 134 -2.07 -8.43 -13.30
N VAL A 135 -1.96 -7.23 -12.74
CA VAL A 135 -2.76 -6.07 -13.15
C VAL A 135 -2.02 -5.14 -14.11
N GLY A 136 -0.80 -5.50 -14.52
CA GLY A 136 -0.06 -4.81 -15.57
C GLY A 136 1.13 -3.97 -15.12
N PHE A 137 1.44 -3.91 -13.84
CA PHE A 137 2.66 -3.22 -13.38
C PHE A 137 3.91 -3.93 -13.89
N VAL A 138 4.91 -3.14 -14.27
CA VAL A 138 6.20 -3.61 -14.76
C VAL A 138 7.29 -3.16 -13.81
N ASN A 139 8.22 -4.06 -13.46
CA ASN A 139 9.38 -3.70 -12.67
C ASN A 139 10.35 -2.88 -13.54
N VAL A 140 10.59 -1.63 -13.14
CA VAL A 140 11.47 -0.72 -13.88
C VAL A 140 12.83 -0.52 -13.22
N SER A 141 12.99 -0.97 -11.97
CA SER A 141 14.25 -0.81 -11.23
C SER A 141 14.34 -1.82 -10.10
N THR A 142 15.53 -2.39 -9.91
CA THR A 142 15.83 -3.24 -8.76
C THR A 142 17.19 -2.83 -8.20
N GLU A 143 17.24 -2.58 -6.89
CA GLU A 143 18.44 -2.15 -6.19
C GLU A 143 18.65 -3.03 -4.96
N ARG A 144 19.86 -3.53 -4.77
CA ARG A 144 20.25 -4.21 -3.53
C ARG A 144 20.59 -3.16 -2.51
N THR A 145 19.94 -3.24 -1.35
CA THR A 145 20.08 -2.24 -0.30
C THR A 145 19.89 -2.86 1.09
N VAL A 146 20.21 -2.08 2.11
CA VAL A 146 19.90 -2.42 3.50
C VAL A 146 18.91 -1.37 4.01
N ARG A 147 17.75 -1.83 4.41
CA ARG A 147 16.71 -1.00 5.01
C ARG A 147 16.14 -1.70 6.23
N TRP A 148 15.85 -0.93 7.25
CA TRP A 148 15.23 -1.43 8.48
C TRP A 148 15.92 -2.65 9.06
N GLY A 149 17.27 -2.60 9.09
CA GLY A 149 18.10 -3.66 9.65
C GLY A 149 18.22 -4.93 8.81
N ARG A 150 17.79 -4.89 7.54
CA ARG A 150 17.73 -6.09 6.70
C ARG A 150 18.22 -5.80 5.27
N ARG A 151 18.97 -6.76 4.70
CA ARG A 151 19.33 -6.76 3.27
C ARG A 151 18.09 -7.13 2.46
N MET A 152 17.84 -6.38 1.38
CA MET A 152 16.70 -6.62 0.50
C MET A 152 16.95 -6.14 -0.92
N GLU A 153 16.16 -6.63 -1.85
CA GLU A 153 16.07 -6.09 -3.20
C GLU A 153 14.89 -5.13 -3.26
N TRP A 154 15.19 -3.84 -3.36
CA TRP A 154 14.20 -2.77 -3.45
C TRP A 154 13.80 -2.60 -4.90
N GLN A 155 12.49 -2.67 -5.19
CA GLN A 155 11.96 -2.68 -6.55
C GLN A 155 10.98 -1.52 -6.75
N LEU A 156 11.09 -0.90 -7.92
CA LEU A 156 10.12 0.09 -8.38
C LEU A 156 9.32 -0.51 -9.53
N TYR A 157 8.01 -0.31 -9.50
CA TYR A 157 7.08 -0.75 -10.53
C TYR A 157 6.30 0.44 -11.06
N GLU A 158 5.96 0.40 -12.34
CA GLU A 158 5.12 1.40 -12.98
C GLU A 158 4.01 0.76 -13.80
N LEU A 159 2.92 1.48 -13.94
CA LEU A 159 1.77 1.10 -14.76
C LEU A 159 1.30 2.31 -15.56
N GLU A 160 1.25 2.17 -16.88
CA GLU A 160 0.59 3.13 -17.77
C GLU A 160 -0.94 2.91 -17.68
N LEU A 161 -1.69 3.99 -17.55
CA LEU A 161 -3.15 3.93 -17.43
C LEU A 161 -3.88 4.28 -18.73
#